data_e9248fa2bb470b421a02fa3b69ca751d
#
_entry.id   e9248fa2bb470b421a02fa3b69ca751d
#
_cell.length_a   1.000
_cell.length_b   1.000
_cell.length_c   1.000
_cell.angle_alpha   90.00
_cell.angle_beta   90.00
_cell.angle_gamma   90.00
#
_symmetry.space_group_name_H-M   'P 1'
#
loop_
_entity.id
_entity.type
_entity.pdbx_description
1 polymer ?
#
loop_
_entity_poly.entity_id
_entity_poly.type
_entity_poly.pdbx_seq_one_letter_code
_entity_poly.pdbx_strand_id
1 'polypeptide(L)'
;MLPCARRNPWHMPAGHYPAFILIADAPMFEPTLEFVTCPDPQGGHRMAYWQWGQPDSAHVVLCVHGLTRQGRDFDVLAQSLCQRAFDAGHSLRVVCPDVAGRGKSDWLKDPALYQIPTYAADMLALLAQLNAGTLDWLGTSMGGLIGMVVAGFPEAPPFAKVRRLVLNDVGPVIEWQALQRIGQYLGKTGAFASEQQAADALWAIATSFGPHTPAQWLALTRPMLKPLGDGSGRLTLHYDPALAEPFKALTAESAAQGEALLWHAYDQITAQTLLVRGAESDLLSPQTAQAMTRRGPKARLLEFAGVGHAPTFVADDQVQAVLSFLLA
;
A
#
# COMPACT_ATOMS: atom_id res chain seq x y z
N MET A 1 10.11 -42.52 26.22
CA MET A 1 9.10 -41.82 25.42
C MET A 1 9.66 -40.46 25.11
N LEU A 2 10.16 -40.26 23.88
CA LEU A 2 10.70 -39.00 23.39
C LEU A 2 9.55 -38.20 22.74
N PRO A 3 9.43 -36.86 22.93
CA PRO A 3 8.39 -36.08 22.33
C PRO A 3 8.66 -35.86 20.84
N CYS A 4 7.65 -36.13 20.04
CA CYS A 4 7.61 -35.94 18.60
C CYS A 4 7.67 -34.42 18.27
N ALA A 5 8.81 -33.94 17.79
CA ALA A 5 8.96 -32.58 17.27
C ALA A 5 8.15 -32.47 15.96
N ARG A 6 7.08 -31.69 15.97
CA ARG A 6 6.34 -31.33 14.76
C ARG A 6 7.25 -30.49 13.84
N ARG A 7 7.64 -31.05 12.71
CA ARG A 7 8.38 -30.35 11.67
C ARG A 7 7.44 -29.24 11.09
N ASN A 8 7.94 -28.02 11.10
CA ASN A 8 7.31 -26.92 10.38
C ASN A 8 7.38 -27.21 8.87
N PRO A 9 6.26 -27.32 8.13
CA PRO A 9 6.27 -27.75 6.73
C PRO A 9 6.85 -26.71 5.76
N TRP A 10 7.31 -25.57 6.26
CA TRP A 10 7.78 -24.44 5.44
C TRP A 10 9.27 -24.10 5.60
N HIS A 11 10.08 -25.02 6.14
CA HIS A 11 11.54 -24.87 6.14
C HIS A 11 12.05 -25.32 4.77
N MET A 12 12.14 -24.39 3.82
CA MET A 12 12.82 -24.62 2.55
C MET A 12 14.33 -24.48 2.78
N PRO A 13 15.15 -25.46 2.33
CA PRO A 13 16.58 -25.31 2.38
C PRO A 13 17.04 -24.21 1.43
N ALA A 14 18.10 -23.47 1.79
CA ALA A 14 18.78 -22.51 0.94
C ALA A 14 19.33 -23.22 -0.30
N GLY A 15 18.54 -23.31 -1.34
CA GLY A 15 18.90 -23.89 -2.64
C GLY A 15 19.13 -22.79 -3.64
N HIS A 16 20.19 -22.90 -4.43
CA HIS A 16 20.52 -22.04 -5.55
C HIS A 16 19.32 -21.86 -6.46
N TYR A 17 18.75 -20.65 -6.50
CA TYR A 17 17.79 -20.27 -7.51
C TYR A 17 18.58 -20.00 -8.82
N PRO A 18 18.14 -20.53 -9.96
CA PRO A 18 18.77 -20.20 -11.23
C PRO A 18 18.62 -18.69 -11.47
N ALA A 19 19.74 -18.06 -11.87
CA ALA A 19 19.75 -16.68 -12.32
C ALA A 19 18.64 -16.50 -13.37
N PHE A 20 17.79 -15.48 -13.20
CA PHE A 20 16.79 -15.12 -14.20
C PHE A 20 17.50 -14.92 -15.54
N ILE A 21 17.21 -15.79 -16.50
CA ILE A 21 17.49 -15.54 -17.91
C ILE A 21 16.57 -14.38 -18.28
N LEU A 22 17.15 -13.22 -18.53
CA LEU A 22 16.47 -12.11 -19.21
C LEU A 22 15.99 -12.66 -20.55
N ILE A 23 14.72 -13.04 -20.64
CA ILE A 23 14.06 -13.32 -21.91
C ILE A 23 13.88 -11.95 -22.57
N ALA A 24 14.63 -11.70 -23.62
CA ALA A 24 14.72 -10.41 -24.32
C ALA A 24 13.43 -9.96 -25.01
N ASP A 25 12.32 -10.70 -24.90
CA ASP A 25 11.02 -10.43 -25.57
C ASP A 25 9.80 -10.53 -24.64
N ALA A 26 9.96 -10.46 -23.32
CA ALA A 26 8.80 -10.36 -22.44
C ALA A 26 8.15 -8.98 -22.59
N PRO A 27 6.80 -8.90 -22.75
CA PRO A 27 6.12 -7.61 -22.85
C PRO A 27 6.38 -6.78 -21.58
N MET A 28 7.07 -5.66 -21.72
CA MET A 28 7.24 -4.73 -20.61
C MET A 28 5.91 -4.00 -20.43
N PHE A 29 5.21 -4.27 -19.31
CA PHE A 29 3.96 -3.62 -18.99
C PHE A 29 4.22 -2.20 -18.49
N GLU A 30 4.18 -1.21 -19.39
CA GLU A 30 4.23 0.20 -19.03
C GLU A 30 2.88 0.65 -18.47
N PRO A 31 2.86 1.45 -17.40
CA PRO A 31 1.61 1.92 -16.84
C PRO A 31 0.96 3.01 -17.68
N THR A 32 -0.36 2.99 -17.76
CA THR A 32 -1.16 4.13 -18.21
C THR A 32 -1.62 4.96 -17.02
N LEU A 33 -1.79 6.25 -17.22
CA LEU A 33 -2.33 7.18 -16.23
C LEU A 33 -3.77 7.53 -16.59
N GLU A 34 -4.67 7.22 -15.67
CA GLU A 34 -6.11 7.42 -15.81
C GLU A 34 -6.66 8.23 -14.62
N PHE A 35 -7.92 8.65 -14.71
CA PHE A 35 -8.56 9.46 -13.67
C PHE A 35 -9.97 8.98 -13.38
N VAL A 36 -10.39 9.15 -12.13
CA VAL A 36 -11.77 9.02 -11.68
C VAL A 36 -12.21 10.29 -10.99
N THR A 37 -13.46 10.68 -11.16
CA THR A 37 -14.07 11.78 -10.38
C THR A 37 -14.65 11.21 -9.11
N CYS A 38 -14.17 11.73 -7.97
CA CYS A 38 -14.61 11.38 -6.64
C CYS A 38 -15.53 12.47 -6.11
N PRO A 39 -16.67 12.12 -5.49
CA PRO A 39 -17.58 13.10 -4.88
C PRO A 39 -17.01 13.65 -3.58
N ASP A 40 -17.13 14.95 -3.38
CA ASP A 40 -16.92 15.59 -2.08
C ASP A 40 -17.92 16.73 -1.87
N PRO A 41 -18.10 17.23 -0.62
CA PRO A 41 -19.06 18.31 -0.34
C PRO A 41 -18.79 19.62 -1.08
N GLN A 42 -17.59 19.79 -1.65
CA GLN A 42 -17.17 21.04 -2.33
C GLN A 42 -17.15 20.93 -3.86
N GLY A 43 -17.84 19.93 -4.43
CA GLY A 43 -18.04 19.77 -5.86
C GLY A 43 -17.20 18.70 -6.51
N GLY A 44 -16.53 17.86 -5.71
CA GLY A 44 -15.73 16.74 -6.18
C GLY A 44 -14.27 17.11 -6.47
N HIS A 45 -13.48 16.07 -6.63
CA HIS A 45 -12.07 16.13 -7.01
C HIS A 45 -11.72 14.96 -7.93
N ARG A 46 -10.61 15.05 -8.66
CA ARG A 46 -10.11 13.96 -9.50
C ARG A 46 -9.07 13.18 -8.73
N MET A 47 -9.21 11.87 -8.73
CA MET A 47 -8.19 10.94 -8.26
C MET A 47 -7.54 10.28 -9.47
N ALA A 48 -6.21 10.37 -9.56
CA ALA A 48 -5.39 9.70 -10.55
C ALA A 48 -5.17 8.23 -10.15
N TYR A 49 -5.03 7.36 -11.13
CA TYR A 49 -4.55 5.99 -10.91
C TYR A 49 -3.69 5.50 -12.05
N TRP A 50 -2.69 4.70 -11.71
CA TRP A 50 -1.81 4.04 -12.65
C TRP A 50 -2.32 2.63 -12.90
N GLN A 51 -2.24 2.16 -14.13
CA GLN A 51 -2.77 0.87 -14.52
C GLN A 51 -1.78 0.08 -15.35
N TRP A 52 -1.56 -1.18 -15.00
CA TRP A 52 -0.75 -2.15 -15.73
C TRP A 52 -1.62 -3.31 -16.20
N GLY A 53 -1.14 -4.03 -17.22
CA GLY A 53 -1.79 -5.24 -17.74
C GLY A 53 -2.91 -4.93 -18.72
N GLN A 54 -3.93 -5.78 -18.75
CA GLN A 54 -5.01 -5.71 -19.75
C GLN A 54 -6.15 -4.81 -19.25
N PRO A 55 -6.42 -3.67 -19.91
CA PRO A 55 -7.39 -2.68 -19.42
C PRO A 55 -8.81 -3.24 -19.20
N ASP A 56 -9.21 -4.21 -20.02
CA ASP A 56 -10.56 -4.82 -19.98
C ASP A 56 -10.62 -6.08 -19.10
N SER A 57 -9.54 -6.41 -18.38
CA SER A 57 -9.56 -7.57 -17.50
C SER A 57 -10.60 -7.41 -16.40
N ALA A 58 -11.43 -8.44 -16.23
CA ALA A 58 -12.39 -8.51 -15.13
C ALA A 58 -11.70 -8.78 -13.77
N HIS A 59 -10.46 -9.27 -13.76
CA HIS A 59 -9.68 -9.47 -12.55
C HIS A 59 -8.81 -8.24 -12.28
N VAL A 60 -9.10 -7.55 -11.19
CA VAL A 60 -8.38 -6.34 -10.73
C VAL A 60 -7.65 -6.64 -9.44
N VAL A 61 -6.36 -6.29 -9.40
CA VAL A 61 -5.59 -6.14 -8.16
C VAL A 61 -5.44 -4.64 -7.89
N LEU A 62 -6.07 -4.16 -6.84
CA LEU A 62 -5.96 -2.76 -6.39
C LEU A 62 -4.85 -2.64 -5.35
N CYS A 63 -3.82 -1.83 -5.63
CA CYS A 63 -2.69 -1.59 -4.74
C CYS A 63 -2.73 -0.15 -4.20
N VAL A 64 -2.96 0.03 -2.90
CA VAL A 64 -3.14 1.34 -2.27
C VAL A 64 -1.96 1.66 -1.34
N HIS A 65 -1.34 2.79 -1.57
CA HIS A 65 -0.08 3.23 -0.94
C HIS A 65 -0.23 3.77 0.50
N GLY A 66 0.90 3.97 1.17
CA GLY A 66 1.00 4.58 2.50
C GLY A 66 0.81 6.11 2.49
N LEU A 67 0.81 6.72 3.67
CA LEU A 67 0.36 8.08 3.96
C LEU A 67 0.91 9.17 3.03
N THR A 68 2.22 9.25 2.83
CA THR A 68 2.89 10.28 2.01
C THR A 68 3.44 9.74 0.68
N ARG A 69 3.08 8.49 0.38
CA ARG A 69 3.52 7.78 -0.82
C ARG A 69 2.53 7.99 -1.97
N GLN A 70 2.65 7.22 -3.04
CA GLN A 70 1.80 7.31 -4.22
C GLN A 70 1.80 5.99 -5.02
N GLY A 71 0.96 5.87 -6.06
CA GLY A 71 0.71 4.61 -6.76
C GLY A 71 1.93 3.95 -7.41
N ARG A 72 2.94 4.74 -7.82
CA ARG A 72 4.17 4.23 -8.45
C ARG A 72 5.13 3.51 -7.48
N ASP A 73 4.79 3.45 -6.18
CA ASP A 73 5.50 2.58 -5.23
C ASP A 73 5.40 1.09 -5.60
N PHE A 74 4.36 0.74 -6.33
CA PHE A 74 4.06 -0.64 -6.69
C PHE A 74 4.57 -1.04 -8.08
N ASP A 75 5.40 -0.25 -8.75
CA ASP A 75 5.87 -0.52 -10.12
C ASP A 75 6.43 -1.94 -10.28
N VAL A 76 7.34 -2.33 -9.38
CA VAL A 76 7.98 -3.66 -9.41
C VAL A 76 6.95 -4.78 -9.19
N LEU A 77 6.09 -4.61 -8.19
CA LEU A 77 5.04 -5.59 -7.87
C LEU A 77 4.01 -5.69 -9.00
N ALA A 78 3.56 -4.56 -9.55
CA ALA A 78 2.55 -4.51 -10.61
C ALA A 78 3.04 -5.19 -11.89
N GLN A 79 4.28 -4.91 -12.31
CA GLN A 79 4.91 -5.58 -13.44
C GLN A 79 5.04 -7.08 -13.20
N SER A 80 5.48 -7.48 -12.00
CA SER A 80 5.62 -8.90 -11.64
C SER A 80 4.29 -9.65 -11.61
N LEU A 81 3.22 -9.02 -11.12
CA LEU A 81 1.85 -9.58 -11.13
C LEU A 81 1.36 -9.79 -12.56
N CYS A 82 1.48 -8.75 -13.40
CA CYS A 82 1.08 -8.83 -14.80
C CYS A 82 1.87 -9.88 -15.58
N GLN A 83 3.19 -9.95 -15.39
CA GLN A 83 4.05 -10.93 -16.04
C GLN A 83 3.66 -12.37 -15.62
N ARG A 84 3.50 -12.61 -14.33
CA ARG A 84 3.12 -13.93 -13.82
C ARG A 84 1.75 -14.37 -14.31
N ALA A 85 0.77 -13.45 -14.38
CA ALA A 85 -0.56 -13.74 -14.93
C ALA A 85 -0.48 -14.06 -16.43
N PHE A 86 0.29 -13.26 -17.20
CA PHE A 86 0.51 -13.48 -18.62
C PHE A 86 1.13 -14.86 -18.89
N ASP A 87 2.20 -15.21 -18.16
CA ASP A 87 2.87 -16.51 -18.30
C ASP A 87 1.96 -17.70 -17.99
N ALA A 88 0.96 -17.49 -17.11
CA ALA A 88 -0.06 -18.47 -16.78
C ALA A 88 -1.28 -18.45 -17.72
N GLY A 89 -1.29 -17.59 -18.75
CA GLY A 89 -2.41 -17.44 -19.69
C GLY A 89 -3.64 -16.75 -19.08
N HIS A 90 -3.48 -16.00 -18.00
CA HIS A 90 -4.54 -15.27 -17.32
C HIS A 90 -4.53 -13.78 -17.65
N SER A 91 -5.73 -13.21 -17.79
CA SER A 91 -5.91 -11.76 -17.90
C SER A 91 -5.90 -11.14 -16.52
N LEU A 92 -5.11 -10.09 -16.36
CA LEU A 92 -4.99 -9.33 -15.12
C LEU A 92 -4.86 -7.84 -15.40
N ARG A 93 -5.43 -7.03 -14.51
CA ARG A 93 -5.26 -5.57 -14.44
C ARG A 93 -4.83 -5.17 -13.03
N VAL A 94 -3.67 -4.55 -12.90
CA VAL A 94 -3.20 -3.98 -11.63
C VAL A 94 -3.46 -2.48 -11.65
N VAL A 95 -4.11 -1.96 -10.62
CA VAL A 95 -4.51 -0.56 -10.49
C VAL A 95 -3.94 0.02 -9.21
N CYS A 96 -3.21 1.13 -9.33
CA CYS A 96 -2.52 1.78 -8.21
C CYS A 96 -2.94 3.26 -8.15
N PRO A 97 -3.96 3.63 -7.35
CA PRO A 97 -4.37 5.02 -7.23
C PRO A 97 -3.31 5.87 -6.52
N ASP A 98 -3.24 7.14 -6.90
CA ASP A 98 -2.67 8.19 -6.09
C ASP A 98 -3.81 8.70 -5.20
N VAL A 99 -3.84 8.38 -3.92
CA VAL A 99 -4.90 8.82 -2.99
C VAL A 99 -4.95 10.36 -2.95
N ALA A 100 -6.14 10.95 -2.84
CA ALA A 100 -6.34 12.41 -2.85
C ALA A 100 -5.27 13.18 -2.06
N GLY A 101 -4.69 14.22 -2.66
CA GLY A 101 -3.59 15.00 -2.08
C GLY A 101 -2.18 14.42 -2.32
N ARG A 102 -2.04 13.32 -3.08
CA ARG A 102 -0.73 12.73 -3.42
C ARG A 102 -0.61 12.53 -4.93
N GLY A 103 0.65 12.48 -5.40
CA GLY A 103 0.95 12.18 -6.80
C GLY A 103 0.20 13.10 -7.78
N LYS A 104 -0.51 12.50 -8.73
CA LYS A 104 -1.24 13.20 -9.79
C LYS A 104 -2.70 13.51 -9.44
N SER A 105 -3.16 13.12 -8.24
CA SER A 105 -4.51 13.44 -7.76
C SER A 105 -4.63 14.89 -7.32
N ASP A 106 -5.86 15.40 -7.41
CA ASP A 106 -6.16 16.75 -6.93
C ASP A 106 -5.95 16.85 -5.40
N TRP A 107 -5.66 18.03 -4.93
CA TRP A 107 -5.62 18.37 -3.53
C TRP A 107 -7.02 18.75 -3.05
N LEU A 108 -7.40 18.30 -1.85
CA LEU A 108 -8.70 18.62 -1.29
C LEU A 108 -8.76 20.09 -0.85
N LYS A 109 -9.87 20.75 -1.15
CA LYS A 109 -10.08 22.14 -0.75
C LYS A 109 -10.23 22.31 0.75
N ASP A 110 -10.80 21.30 1.42
CA ASP A 110 -10.92 21.24 2.88
C ASP A 110 -9.94 20.21 3.44
N PRO A 111 -8.87 20.64 4.12
CA PRO A 111 -7.91 19.74 4.73
C PRO A 111 -8.51 18.76 5.76
N ALA A 112 -9.66 19.11 6.37
CA ALA A 112 -10.33 18.23 7.33
C ALA A 112 -10.85 16.94 6.68
N LEU A 113 -10.97 16.91 5.35
CA LEU A 113 -11.41 15.74 4.59
C LEU A 113 -10.27 14.72 4.33
N TYR A 114 -9.02 15.03 4.66
CA TYR A 114 -7.92 14.06 4.56
C TYR A 114 -8.02 12.97 5.65
N GLN A 115 -9.02 12.10 5.52
CA GLN A 115 -9.38 11.07 6.49
C GLN A 115 -9.75 9.75 5.80
N ILE A 116 -9.63 8.64 6.54
CA ILE A 116 -9.94 7.29 6.03
C ILE A 116 -11.34 7.18 5.43
N PRO A 117 -12.43 7.74 6.02
CA PRO A 117 -13.76 7.66 5.39
C PRO A 117 -13.82 8.32 4.00
N THR A 118 -13.19 9.47 3.80
CA THR A 118 -13.12 10.13 2.48
C THR A 118 -12.36 9.25 1.49
N TYR A 119 -11.19 8.72 1.88
CA TYR A 119 -10.40 7.85 1.01
C TYR A 119 -11.14 6.55 0.67
N ALA A 120 -11.90 5.99 1.61
CA ALA A 120 -12.73 4.82 1.32
C ALA A 120 -13.84 5.14 0.30
N ALA A 121 -14.47 6.31 0.40
CA ALA A 121 -15.45 6.77 -0.58
C ALA A 121 -14.83 6.97 -1.98
N ASP A 122 -13.63 7.54 -2.04
CA ASP A 122 -12.86 7.69 -3.28
C ASP A 122 -12.54 6.32 -3.93
N MET A 123 -12.14 5.34 -3.10
CA MET A 123 -11.91 3.98 -3.59
C MET A 123 -13.20 3.34 -4.11
N LEU A 124 -14.33 3.55 -3.46
CA LEU A 124 -15.61 3.04 -3.96
C LEU A 124 -15.99 3.67 -5.30
N ALA A 125 -15.73 4.97 -5.51
CA ALA A 125 -15.93 5.63 -6.80
C ALA A 125 -15.01 5.02 -7.89
N LEU A 126 -13.74 4.77 -7.57
CA LEU A 126 -12.80 4.09 -8.47
C LEU A 126 -13.28 2.68 -8.81
N LEU A 127 -13.65 1.89 -7.80
CA LEU A 127 -14.12 0.51 -8.00
C LEU A 127 -15.40 0.44 -8.84
N ALA A 128 -16.30 1.41 -8.69
CA ALA A 128 -17.50 1.52 -9.53
C ALA A 128 -17.13 1.79 -11.01
N GLN A 129 -16.12 2.64 -11.27
CA GLN A 129 -15.61 2.90 -12.63
C GLN A 129 -14.92 1.66 -13.22
N LEU A 130 -14.11 0.95 -12.42
CA LEU A 130 -13.37 -0.23 -12.86
C LEU A 130 -14.30 -1.42 -13.16
N ASN A 131 -15.42 -1.50 -12.46
CA ASN A 131 -16.43 -2.57 -12.59
C ASN A 131 -15.83 -3.97 -12.60
N ALA A 132 -15.01 -4.29 -11.61
CA ALA A 132 -14.28 -5.55 -11.52
C ALA A 132 -15.22 -6.74 -11.30
N GLY A 133 -15.01 -7.84 -12.03
CA GLY A 133 -15.66 -9.13 -11.76
C GLY A 133 -15.00 -9.87 -10.59
N THR A 134 -13.69 -9.67 -10.41
CA THR A 134 -12.89 -10.19 -9.31
C THR A 134 -11.99 -9.07 -8.78
N LEU A 135 -12.08 -8.78 -7.50
CA LEU A 135 -11.27 -7.75 -6.83
C LEU A 135 -10.36 -8.38 -5.78
N ASP A 136 -9.07 -8.16 -5.91
CA ASP A 136 -8.09 -8.37 -4.87
C ASP A 136 -7.51 -7.02 -4.43
N TRP A 137 -7.17 -6.89 -3.16
CA TRP A 137 -6.67 -5.65 -2.57
C TRP A 137 -5.32 -5.86 -1.89
N LEU A 138 -4.38 -4.97 -2.15
CA LEU A 138 -3.16 -4.84 -1.38
C LEU A 138 -3.08 -3.41 -0.85
N GLY A 139 -2.97 -3.25 0.46
CA GLY A 139 -2.85 -1.93 1.07
C GLY A 139 -1.64 -1.84 1.99
N THR A 140 -0.77 -0.85 1.74
CA THR A 140 0.36 -0.56 2.62
C THR A 140 -0.04 0.52 3.61
N SER A 141 0.14 0.25 4.92
CA SER A 141 -0.08 1.26 5.96
C SER A 141 -1.49 1.89 5.83
N MET A 142 -1.59 3.19 5.57
CA MET A 142 -2.86 3.88 5.28
C MET A 142 -3.72 3.14 4.24
N GLY A 143 -3.11 2.62 3.16
CA GLY A 143 -3.83 1.86 2.14
C GLY A 143 -4.45 0.57 2.67
N GLY A 144 -3.85 -0.04 3.70
CA GLY A 144 -4.42 -1.17 4.43
C GLY A 144 -5.56 -0.77 5.35
N LEU A 145 -5.49 0.40 6.00
CA LEU A 145 -6.61 0.95 6.78
C LEU A 145 -7.84 1.19 5.90
N ILE A 146 -7.63 1.79 4.71
CA ILE A 146 -8.69 1.98 3.72
C ILE A 146 -9.26 0.62 3.30
N GLY A 147 -8.38 -0.36 3.02
CA GLY A 147 -8.77 -1.71 2.63
C GLY A 147 -9.57 -2.44 3.72
N MET A 148 -9.22 -2.27 5.00
CA MET A 148 -10.01 -2.83 6.12
C MET A 148 -11.42 -2.24 6.16
N VAL A 149 -11.56 -0.92 5.97
CA VAL A 149 -12.88 -0.27 5.96
C VAL A 149 -13.71 -0.75 4.77
N VAL A 150 -13.14 -0.79 3.56
CA VAL A 150 -13.87 -1.25 2.35
C VAL A 150 -14.23 -2.73 2.43
N ALA A 151 -13.29 -3.60 2.83
CA ALA A 151 -13.51 -5.04 2.90
C ALA A 151 -14.39 -5.46 4.08
N GLY A 152 -14.41 -4.66 5.15
CA GLY A 152 -15.23 -4.87 6.35
C GLY A 152 -16.61 -4.23 6.28
N PHE A 153 -16.97 -3.59 5.16
CA PHE A 153 -18.28 -2.97 4.99
C PHE A 153 -19.32 -4.04 4.59
N PRO A 154 -20.26 -4.41 5.48
CA PRO A 154 -21.14 -5.56 5.24
C PRO A 154 -22.05 -5.41 4.01
N GLU A 155 -22.41 -4.18 3.69
CA GLU A 155 -23.29 -3.82 2.58
C GLU A 155 -22.51 -3.38 1.33
N ALA A 156 -21.22 -3.79 1.22
CA ALA A 156 -20.40 -3.44 0.07
C ALA A 156 -21.08 -3.90 -1.24
N PRO A 157 -21.16 -3.01 -2.24
CA PRO A 157 -21.70 -3.41 -3.55
C PRO A 157 -20.85 -4.49 -4.18
N PRO A 158 -21.42 -5.33 -5.08
CA PRO A 158 -20.72 -6.48 -5.67
C PRO A 158 -19.35 -6.14 -6.28
N PHE A 159 -19.23 -4.97 -6.93
CA PHE A 159 -17.97 -4.50 -7.54
C PHE A 159 -16.88 -4.12 -6.51
N ALA A 160 -17.24 -3.94 -5.23
CA ALA A 160 -16.31 -3.63 -4.15
C ALA A 160 -16.07 -4.83 -3.21
N LYS A 161 -16.60 -6.01 -3.53
CA LYS A 161 -16.40 -7.22 -2.73
C LYS A 161 -14.98 -7.75 -2.91
N VAL A 162 -14.14 -7.58 -1.91
CA VAL A 162 -12.74 -8.04 -1.91
C VAL A 162 -12.70 -9.56 -1.73
N ARG A 163 -12.03 -10.27 -2.66
CA ARG A 163 -11.79 -11.71 -2.59
C ARG A 163 -10.56 -12.03 -1.73
N ARG A 164 -9.44 -11.37 -2.00
CA ARG A 164 -8.18 -11.50 -1.27
C ARG A 164 -7.70 -10.13 -0.82
N LEU A 165 -7.25 -10.07 0.42
CA LEU A 165 -6.78 -8.83 1.05
C LEU A 165 -5.35 -9.03 1.56
N VAL A 166 -4.43 -8.20 1.12
CA VAL A 166 -3.09 -8.09 1.70
C VAL A 166 -3.02 -6.81 2.52
N LEU A 167 -2.82 -6.95 3.82
CA LEU A 167 -2.54 -5.85 4.75
C LEU A 167 -1.04 -5.78 4.98
N ASN A 168 -0.41 -4.75 4.45
CA ASN A 168 1.04 -4.57 4.55
C ASN A 168 1.38 -3.64 5.70
N ASP A 169 1.86 -4.24 6.76
CA ASP A 169 2.41 -3.66 7.99
C ASP A 169 1.46 -2.68 8.69
N VAL A 170 0.19 -3.07 8.78
CA VAL A 170 -0.84 -2.30 9.47
C VAL A 170 -1.92 -3.22 10.03
N GLY A 171 -2.48 -2.81 11.14
CA GLY A 171 -3.60 -3.47 11.80
C GLY A 171 -4.58 -2.45 12.38
N PRO A 172 -5.64 -2.92 13.05
CA PRO A 172 -6.61 -2.05 13.72
C PRO A 172 -6.01 -1.18 14.84
N VAL A 173 -4.90 -1.62 15.46
CA VAL A 173 -4.15 -0.86 16.45
C VAL A 173 -2.91 -0.28 15.78
N ILE A 174 -2.72 1.03 15.90
CA ILE A 174 -1.52 1.75 15.48
C ILE A 174 -0.85 2.27 16.73
N GLU A 175 0.42 1.91 16.91
CA GLU A 175 1.17 2.33 18.09
C GLU A 175 1.22 3.86 18.21
N TRP A 176 0.80 4.39 19.36
CA TRP A 176 0.68 5.84 19.57
C TRP A 176 1.99 6.58 19.34
N GLN A 177 3.11 6.01 19.75
CA GLN A 177 4.43 6.60 19.54
C GLN A 177 4.77 6.73 18.04
N ALA A 178 4.35 5.77 17.22
CA ALA A 178 4.51 5.86 15.77
C ALA A 178 3.67 7.00 15.18
N LEU A 179 2.41 7.18 15.62
CA LEU A 179 1.58 8.31 15.21
C LEU A 179 2.20 9.65 15.59
N GLN A 180 2.73 9.78 16.80
CA GLN A 180 3.43 10.99 17.25
C GLN A 180 4.67 11.27 16.38
N ARG A 181 5.47 10.25 16.08
CA ARG A 181 6.64 10.38 15.20
C ARG A 181 6.25 10.83 13.80
N ILE A 182 5.19 10.24 13.21
CA ILE A 182 4.66 10.66 11.90
C ILE A 182 4.26 12.15 11.93
N GLY A 183 3.56 12.58 12.96
CA GLY A 183 3.15 13.99 13.13
C GLY A 183 4.32 14.99 13.17
N GLN A 184 5.53 14.54 13.53
CA GLN A 184 6.71 15.42 13.56
C GLN A 184 7.24 15.81 12.18
N TYR A 185 7.08 14.95 11.16
CA TYR A 185 7.60 15.19 9.80
C TYR A 185 6.51 15.43 8.75
N LEU A 186 5.28 15.01 9.02
CA LEU A 186 4.17 15.18 8.09
C LEU A 186 3.94 16.66 7.76
N GLY A 187 3.73 16.97 6.48
CA GLY A 187 3.60 18.34 5.98
C GLY A 187 4.93 19.02 5.63
N LYS A 188 6.08 18.40 5.94
CA LYS A 188 7.40 18.93 5.58
C LYS A 188 7.85 18.36 4.26
N THR A 189 7.61 19.07 3.17
CA THR A 189 7.88 18.57 1.81
C THR A 189 9.31 18.80 1.32
N GLY A 190 10.08 19.64 2.01
CA GLY A 190 11.47 19.92 1.66
C GLY A 190 11.67 20.64 0.33
N ALA A 191 12.94 20.95 0.03
CA ALA A 191 13.37 21.48 -1.27
C ALA A 191 14.74 20.88 -1.61
N PHE A 192 14.85 20.21 -2.75
CA PHE A 192 16.01 19.41 -3.14
C PHE A 192 16.59 19.90 -4.47
N ALA A 193 17.90 19.98 -4.57
CA ALA A 193 18.59 20.40 -5.79
C ALA A 193 18.60 19.28 -6.87
N SER A 194 18.40 18.01 -6.46
CA SER A 194 18.37 16.86 -7.36
C SER A 194 17.56 15.72 -6.78
N GLU A 195 17.20 14.74 -7.63
CA GLU A 195 16.57 13.48 -7.21
C GLU A 195 17.45 12.71 -6.21
N GLN A 196 18.77 12.70 -6.42
CA GLN A 196 19.71 12.03 -5.52
C GLN A 196 19.70 12.67 -4.12
N GLN A 197 19.71 14.01 -4.04
CA GLN A 197 19.62 14.70 -2.75
C GLN A 197 18.30 14.36 -2.02
N ALA A 198 17.20 14.27 -2.76
CA ALA A 198 15.92 13.86 -2.18
C ALA A 198 15.98 12.41 -1.69
N ALA A 199 16.55 11.50 -2.49
CA ALA A 199 16.71 10.11 -2.12
C ALA A 199 17.55 9.94 -0.85
N ASP A 200 18.67 10.65 -0.74
CA ASP A 200 19.55 10.63 0.45
C ASP A 200 18.82 11.16 1.69
N ALA A 201 18.09 12.27 1.55
CA ALA A 201 17.32 12.85 2.64
C ALA A 201 16.16 11.94 3.12
N LEU A 202 15.46 11.30 2.19
CA LEU A 202 14.41 10.34 2.51
C LEU A 202 14.98 9.07 3.12
N TRP A 203 16.11 8.58 2.64
CA TRP A 203 16.77 7.40 3.21
C TRP A 203 17.13 7.61 4.68
N ALA A 204 17.58 8.80 5.05
CA ALA A 204 17.95 9.13 6.43
C ALA A 204 16.82 8.93 7.45
N ILE A 205 15.55 8.98 6.99
CA ILE A 205 14.36 8.82 7.85
C ILE A 205 13.56 7.55 7.55
N ALA A 206 13.94 6.78 6.54
CA ALA A 206 13.20 5.62 6.05
C ALA A 206 14.06 4.33 5.99
N THR A 207 15.14 4.28 6.75
CA THR A 207 16.00 3.08 6.87
C THR A 207 15.25 1.84 7.35
N SER A 208 14.13 2.05 8.06
CA SER A 208 13.23 0.99 8.51
C SER A 208 12.55 0.21 7.38
N PHE A 209 12.53 0.73 6.13
CA PHE A 209 11.98 -0.01 4.99
C PHE A 209 12.80 -1.26 4.59
N GLY A 210 13.93 -1.46 5.25
CA GLY A 210 14.83 -2.58 5.02
C GLY A 210 15.85 -2.30 3.90
N PRO A 211 16.66 -3.30 3.54
CA PRO A 211 17.75 -3.10 2.60
C PRO A 211 17.25 -2.81 1.18
N HIS A 212 17.82 -1.77 0.58
CA HIS A 212 17.62 -1.40 -0.82
C HIS A 212 18.96 -1.07 -1.47
N THR A 213 19.14 -1.41 -2.73
CA THR A 213 20.24 -0.84 -3.52
C THR A 213 19.98 0.65 -3.76
N PRO A 214 21.03 1.48 -4.01
CA PRO A 214 20.86 2.88 -4.35
C PRO A 214 19.92 3.10 -5.55
N ALA A 215 19.97 2.22 -6.55
CA ALA A 215 19.11 2.28 -7.73
C ALA A 215 17.63 2.02 -7.39
N GLN A 216 17.34 1.01 -6.56
CA GLN A 216 15.99 0.71 -6.11
C GLN A 216 15.41 1.87 -5.30
N TRP A 217 16.20 2.43 -4.37
CA TRP A 217 15.76 3.55 -3.56
C TRP A 217 15.52 4.82 -4.38
N LEU A 218 16.37 5.10 -5.35
CA LEU A 218 16.19 6.21 -6.28
C LEU A 218 14.93 6.02 -7.14
N ALA A 219 14.66 4.81 -7.62
CA ALA A 219 13.45 4.48 -8.37
C ALA A 219 12.17 4.71 -7.54
N LEU A 220 12.15 4.33 -6.26
CA LEU A 220 11.05 4.59 -5.33
C LEU A 220 10.89 6.08 -5.00
N THR A 221 11.97 6.87 -5.09
CA THR A 221 11.97 8.31 -4.75
C THR A 221 11.49 9.18 -5.90
N ARG A 222 11.92 8.90 -7.12
CA ARG A 222 11.61 9.73 -8.31
C ARG A 222 10.13 10.09 -8.46
N PRO A 223 9.18 9.17 -8.39
CA PRO A 223 7.78 9.47 -8.57
C PRO A 223 7.19 10.34 -7.45
N MET A 224 7.84 10.38 -6.28
CA MET A 224 7.45 11.22 -5.15
C MET A 224 7.82 12.70 -5.34
N LEU A 225 8.52 13.06 -6.39
CA LEU A 225 9.07 14.41 -6.60
C LEU A 225 8.28 15.16 -7.67
N LYS A 226 8.18 16.46 -7.47
CA LYS A 226 7.71 17.42 -8.47
C LYS A 226 8.59 18.67 -8.45
N PRO A 227 8.58 19.49 -9.53
CA PRO A 227 9.19 20.81 -9.49
C PRO A 227 8.60 21.66 -8.36
N LEU A 228 9.44 22.40 -7.63
CA LEU A 228 9.00 23.28 -6.54
C LEU A 228 8.13 24.44 -7.05
N GLY A 229 8.31 24.85 -8.31
CA GLY A 229 7.47 25.86 -8.95
C GLY A 229 7.90 27.32 -8.67
N ASP A 230 9.01 27.52 -7.98
CA ASP A 230 9.57 28.86 -7.64
C ASP A 230 10.58 29.40 -8.69
N GLY A 231 10.74 28.72 -9.83
CA GLY A 231 11.70 29.05 -10.87
C GLY A 231 13.16 28.65 -10.55
N SER A 232 13.44 28.08 -9.39
CA SER A 232 14.79 27.68 -8.98
C SER A 232 15.29 26.37 -9.61
N GLY A 233 14.43 25.62 -10.29
CA GLY A 233 14.71 24.28 -10.80
C GLY A 233 14.78 23.20 -9.68
N ARG A 234 14.54 23.56 -8.43
CA ARG A 234 14.51 22.61 -7.30
C ARG A 234 13.27 21.73 -7.35
N LEU A 235 13.38 20.59 -6.66
CA LEU A 235 12.33 19.59 -6.48
C LEU A 235 11.76 19.65 -5.06
N THR A 236 10.52 19.20 -4.90
CA THR A 236 9.86 19.02 -3.62
C THR A 236 9.05 17.73 -3.60
N LEU A 237 8.64 17.23 -2.43
CA LEU A 237 7.79 16.05 -2.34
C LEU A 237 6.40 16.35 -2.92
N HIS A 238 5.86 15.38 -3.64
CA HIS A 238 4.60 15.49 -4.38
C HIS A 238 3.41 15.01 -3.56
N TYR A 239 3.20 15.66 -2.40
CA TYR A 239 1.97 15.51 -1.62
C TYR A 239 1.55 16.87 -1.03
N ASP A 240 0.28 16.99 -0.66
CA ASP A 240 -0.26 18.21 -0.03
C ASP A 240 0.23 18.33 1.41
N PRO A 241 0.96 19.41 1.78
CA PRO A 241 1.34 19.63 3.18
C PRO A 241 0.16 19.68 4.17
N ALA A 242 -1.02 20.03 3.68
CA ALA A 242 -2.25 20.08 4.49
C ALA A 242 -2.70 18.71 5.00
N LEU A 243 -2.12 17.61 4.53
CA LEU A 243 -2.28 16.28 5.13
C LEU A 243 -1.92 16.23 6.62
N ALA A 244 -1.12 17.18 7.09
CA ALA A 244 -0.76 17.32 8.49
C ALA A 244 -1.90 17.86 9.37
N GLU A 245 -2.91 18.51 8.80
CA GLU A 245 -3.96 19.18 9.59
C GLU A 245 -4.77 18.21 10.47
N PRO A 246 -5.27 17.06 9.97
CA PRO A 246 -5.96 16.09 10.82
C PRO A 246 -5.05 15.50 11.91
N PHE A 247 -3.76 15.37 11.65
CA PHE A 247 -2.80 14.84 12.63
C PHE A 247 -2.56 15.80 13.80
N LYS A 248 -2.69 17.12 13.58
CA LYS A 248 -2.56 18.12 14.66
C LYS A 248 -3.69 18.03 15.67
N ALA A 249 -4.86 17.57 15.24
CA ALA A 249 -6.02 17.39 16.08
C ALA A 249 -6.10 15.99 16.72
N LEU A 250 -5.18 15.07 16.37
CA LEU A 250 -5.21 13.70 16.85
C LEU A 250 -4.83 13.64 18.34
N THR A 251 -5.65 12.99 19.14
CA THR A 251 -5.44 12.71 20.55
C THR A 251 -5.39 11.22 20.81
N ALA A 252 -4.82 10.80 21.94
CA ALA A 252 -4.83 9.39 22.34
C ALA A 252 -6.26 8.83 22.47
N GLU A 253 -7.23 9.67 22.89
CA GLU A 253 -8.62 9.27 23.00
C GLU A 253 -9.27 9.05 21.62
N SER A 254 -9.06 9.97 20.66
CA SER A 254 -9.58 9.81 19.29
C SER A 254 -8.90 8.64 18.57
N ALA A 255 -7.62 8.39 18.85
CA ALA A 255 -6.92 7.21 18.34
C ALA A 255 -7.53 5.90 18.87
N ALA A 256 -7.86 5.83 20.17
CA ALA A 256 -8.51 4.67 20.75
C ALA A 256 -9.93 4.43 20.20
N GLN A 257 -10.68 5.51 19.93
CA GLN A 257 -11.99 5.42 19.25
C GLN A 257 -11.83 4.87 17.83
N GLY A 258 -10.82 5.37 17.08
CA GLY A 258 -10.49 4.86 15.75
C GLY A 258 -10.10 3.38 15.77
N GLU A 259 -9.34 2.95 16.78
CA GLU A 259 -8.99 1.54 16.99
C GLU A 259 -10.22 0.65 17.13
N ALA A 260 -11.18 1.06 17.96
CA ALA A 260 -12.41 0.28 18.16
C ALA A 260 -13.22 0.12 16.86
N LEU A 261 -13.32 1.20 16.04
CA LEU A 261 -13.96 1.15 14.73
C LEU A 261 -13.21 0.25 13.74
N LEU A 262 -11.88 0.31 13.72
CA LEU A 262 -11.07 -0.53 12.86
C LEU A 262 -11.14 -2.01 13.25
N TRP A 263 -11.17 -2.34 14.55
CA TRP A 263 -11.42 -3.71 15.00
C TRP A 263 -12.80 -4.20 14.58
N HIS A 264 -13.82 -3.35 14.69
CA HIS A 264 -15.16 -3.70 14.22
C HIS A 264 -15.17 -4.01 12.72
N ALA A 265 -14.57 -3.15 11.90
CA ALA A 265 -14.44 -3.38 10.45
C ALA A 265 -13.63 -4.66 10.17
N TYR A 266 -12.50 -4.87 10.83
CA TYR A 266 -11.65 -6.06 10.66
C TYR A 266 -12.41 -7.36 10.95
N ASP A 267 -13.21 -7.38 12.02
CA ASP A 267 -13.98 -8.57 12.40
C ASP A 267 -15.09 -8.93 11.38
N GLN A 268 -15.52 -7.99 10.54
CA GLN A 268 -16.49 -8.21 9.46
C GLN A 268 -15.85 -8.68 8.14
N ILE A 269 -14.54 -8.63 8.00
CA ILE A 269 -13.87 -9.03 6.76
C ILE A 269 -14.08 -10.52 6.49
N THR A 270 -14.58 -10.83 5.29
CA THR A 270 -14.76 -12.20 4.80
C THR A 270 -13.69 -12.61 3.76
N ALA A 271 -12.89 -11.66 3.28
CA ALA A 271 -11.83 -11.90 2.33
C ALA A 271 -10.74 -12.83 2.92
N GLN A 272 -10.17 -13.70 2.08
CA GLN A 272 -8.92 -14.37 2.46
C GLN A 272 -7.86 -13.30 2.72
N THR A 273 -7.26 -13.29 3.91
CA THR A 273 -6.38 -12.20 4.31
C THR A 273 -4.96 -12.68 4.59
N LEU A 274 -3.99 -11.99 3.97
CA LEU A 274 -2.57 -12.08 4.28
C LEU A 274 -2.16 -10.82 5.04
N LEU A 275 -1.64 -11.00 6.24
CA LEU A 275 -1.00 -9.92 6.99
C LEU A 275 0.52 -10.03 6.79
N VAL A 276 1.09 -9.05 6.12
CA VAL A 276 2.54 -8.90 5.97
C VAL A 276 3.03 -7.96 7.04
N ARG A 277 4.11 -8.31 7.72
CA ARG A 277 4.72 -7.49 8.77
C ARG A 277 6.23 -7.42 8.59
N GLY A 278 6.80 -6.22 8.72
CA GLY A 278 8.24 -6.10 8.97
C GLY A 278 8.53 -6.54 10.40
N ALA A 279 9.48 -7.47 10.60
CA ALA A 279 9.80 -8.00 11.93
C ALA A 279 10.21 -6.89 12.92
N GLU A 280 10.74 -5.78 12.42
CA GLU A 280 11.19 -4.61 13.18
C GLU A 280 10.19 -3.45 13.13
N SER A 281 8.93 -3.71 12.73
CA SER A 281 7.91 -2.67 12.67
C SER A 281 7.63 -2.05 14.04
N ASP A 282 7.67 -0.73 14.09
CA ASP A 282 7.29 0.09 15.24
C ASP A 282 5.84 0.60 15.17
N LEU A 283 5.13 0.29 14.07
CA LEU A 283 3.76 0.71 13.83
C LEU A 283 2.75 -0.42 14.11
N LEU A 284 3.04 -1.62 13.64
CA LEU A 284 2.25 -2.82 13.90
C LEU A 284 2.97 -3.70 14.92
N SER A 285 2.47 -3.76 16.15
CA SER A 285 3.07 -4.61 17.19
C SER A 285 2.88 -6.10 16.91
N PRO A 286 3.80 -6.97 17.39
CA PRO A 286 3.62 -8.42 17.30
C PRO A 286 2.33 -8.89 17.96
N GLN A 287 1.91 -8.25 19.04
CA GLN A 287 0.70 -8.57 19.80
C GLN A 287 -0.55 -8.33 18.95
N THR A 288 -0.63 -7.16 18.28
CA THR A 288 -1.71 -6.85 17.35
C THR A 288 -1.72 -7.83 16.18
N ALA A 289 -0.57 -8.10 15.57
CA ALA A 289 -0.46 -9.06 14.47
C ALA A 289 -0.97 -10.47 14.90
N GLN A 290 -0.60 -10.94 16.10
CA GLN A 290 -1.11 -12.20 16.63
C GLN A 290 -2.62 -12.16 16.93
N ALA A 291 -3.16 -11.04 17.38
CA ALA A 291 -4.62 -10.91 17.56
C ALA A 291 -5.35 -11.03 16.21
N MET A 292 -4.81 -10.42 15.15
CA MET A 292 -5.37 -10.47 13.79
C MET A 292 -5.42 -11.89 13.20
N THR A 293 -4.52 -12.79 13.61
CA THR A 293 -4.56 -14.20 13.18
C THR A 293 -5.68 -15.02 13.84
N ARG A 294 -6.34 -14.46 14.87
CA ARG A 294 -7.36 -15.16 15.67
C ARG A 294 -8.75 -14.53 15.53
N ARG A 295 -8.83 -13.30 15.03
CA ARG A 295 -10.07 -12.51 14.89
C ARG A 295 -10.43 -12.32 13.43
N GLY A 296 -11.68 -12.00 13.16
CA GLY A 296 -12.20 -11.66 11.85
C GLY A 296 -11.81 -12.68 10.77
N PRO A 297 -11.11 -12.30 9.71
CA PRO A 297 -10.70 -13.18 8.62
C PRO A 297 -9.61 -14.19 9.02
N LYS A 298 -9.09 -14.13 10.26
CA LYS A 298 -8.01 -14.98 10.75
C LYS A 298 -6.80 -14.95 9.81
N ALA A 299 -6.27 -13.74 9.58
CA ALA A 299 -5.21 -13.49 8.64
C ALA A 299 -4.02 -14.46 8.77
N ARG A 300 -3.50 -14.91 7.64
CA ARG A 300 -2.21 -15.59 7.60
C ARG A 300 -1.11 -14.55 7.80
N LEU A 301 -0.29 -14.70 8.85
CA LEU A 301 0.83 -13.79 9.13
C LEU A 301 2.09 -14.25 8.38
N LEU A 302 2.76 -13.29 7.76
CA LEU A 302 4.09 -13.42 7.18
C LEU A 302 4.97 -12.27 7.67
N GLU A 303 6.16 -12.58 8.19
CA GLU A 303 7.11 -11.58 8.68
C GLU A 303 8.39 -11.59 7.87
N PHE A 304 8.93 -10.39 7.59
CA PHE A 304 10.21 -10.20 6.92
C PHE A 304 11.24 -9.66 7.92
N ALA A 305 12.31 -10.43 8.16
CA ALA A 305 13.42 -10.03 9.02
C ALA A 305 14.22 -8.86 8.40
N GLY A 306 14.75 -7.97 9.25
CA GLY A 306 15.53 -6.81 8.81
C GLY A 306 14.69 -5.71 8.15
N VAL A 307 13.37 -5.77 8.27
CA VAL A 307 12.42 -4.80 7.72
C VAL A 307 11.53 -4.28 8.83
N GLY A 308 11.36 -2.98 8.91
CA GLY A 308 10.39 -2.30 9.78
C GLY A 308 9.16 -1.85 9.00
N HIS A 309 8.68 -0.64 9.27
CA HIS A 309 7.48 -0.11 8.60
C HIS A 309 7.86 0.64 7.31
N ALA A 310 7.55 0.07 6.16
CA ALA A 310 6.90 -1.19 5.83
C ALA A 310 7.67 -1.90 4.70
N PRO A 311 7.49 -3.23 4.48
CA PRO A 311 7.96 -3.90 3.25
C PRO A 311 7.53 -3.13 2.00
N THR A 312 8.46 -2.93 1.05
CA THR A 312 8.22 -2.10 -0.14
C THR A 312 7.83 -2.89 -1.37
N PHE A 313 7.89 -4.23 -1.30
CA PHE A 313 7.65 -5.13 -2.43
C PHE A 313 8.57 -4.89 -3.64
N VAL A 314 9.82 -4.51 -3.33
CA VAL A 314 10.91 -4.40 -4.31
C VAL A 314 11.85 -5.61 -4.23
N ALA A 315 12.02 -6.18 -3.03
CA ALA A 315 12.80 -7.40 -2.83
C ALA A 315 12.04 -8.63 -3.35
N ASP A 316 12.76 -9.55 -4.00
CA ASP A 316 12.15 -10.71 -4.68
C ASP A 316 11.34 -11.59 -3.74
N ASP A 317 11.79 -11.84 -2.52
CA ASP A 317 11.09 -12.64 -1.53
C ASP A 317 9.74 -12.01 -1.14
N GLN A 318 9.70 -10.69 -0.99
CA GLN A 318 8.49 -9.93 -0.71
C GLN A 318 7.50 -10.01 -1.90
N VAL A 319 8.00 -9.81 -3.11
CA VAL A 319 7.22 -9.92 -4.35
C VAL A 319 6.64 -11.32 -4.49
N GLN A 320 7.45 -12.38 -4.41
CA GLN A 320 7.01 -13.77 -4.57
C GLN A 320 5.97 -14.19 -3.53
N ALA A 321 6.08 -13.71 -2.31
CA ALA A 321 5.10 -13.97 -1.25
C ALA A 321 3.71 -13.44 -1.62
N VAL A 322 3.66 -12.20 -2.14
CA VAL A 322 2.41 -11.56 -2.56
C VAL A 322 1.85 -12.21 -3.83
N LEU A 323 2.69 -12.48 -4.84
CA LEU A 323 2.28 -13.17 -6.06
C LEU A 323 1.65 -14.53 -5.73
N SER A 324 2.30 -15.31 -4.88
CA SER A 324 1.83 -16.64 -4.47
C SER A 324 0.48 -16.58 -3.74
N PHE A 325 0.17 -15.47 -3.07
CA PHE A 325 -1.11 -15.30 -2.40
C PHE A 325 -2.20 -14.76 -3.34
N LEU A 326 -1.91 -13.74 -4.14
CA LEU A 326 -2.92 -13.10 -4.98
C LEU A 326 -3.29 -13.92 -6.22
N LEU A 327 -2.36 -14.71 -6.75
CA LEU A 327 -2.54 -15.49 -7.99
C LEU A 327 -2.73 -17.00 -7.74
N ALA A 328 -2.93 -17.43 -6.49
CA ALA A 328 -3.17 -18.84 -6.13
C ALA A 328 -4.53 -19.36 -6.64
#